data_552fe8456dd84315f2a95f3c48363d14
#
_entry.id   552fe8456dd84315f2a95f3c48363d14
#
_cell.length_a   1.000
_cell.length_b   1.000
_cell.length_c   1.000
_cell.angle_alpha   90.00
_cell.angle_beta   90.00
_cell.angle_gamma   90.00
#
_symmetry.space_group_name_H-M   'P 1'
#
loop_
_entity.id
_entity.type
_entity.pdbx_description
1 polymer ?
#
loop_
_entity_poly.entity_id
_entity_poly.type
_entity_poly.pdbx_seq_one_letter_code
_entity_poly.pdbx_strand_id
1 'polypeptide(L)'
;MKKYLSLLLALCLTLSLAACGSKADTSANAADGSQTQDNAPTEAPAGEPVELIVFAAASMTETINQLKEMYEQNNPNVTVTYNFDSSGKLLTQIKEGADCDLFISAAPKQMNAMDGSLIGDAEKNPDGLDLIVTDSRVDLLENKVTLTVPAGNRKGI
;
A
#
# COMPACT_ATOMS: atom_id res chain seq x y z
N MET A 1 9.36 26.26 31.06
CA MET A 1 10.52 25.80 30.29
C MET A 1 10.19 25.69 28.81
N LYS A 2 9.46 26.68 28.23
CA LYS A 2 9.02 26.67 26.79
C LYS A 2 9.50 27.91 26.03
N LYS A 3 10.52 28.61 26.49
CA LYS A 3 10.95 29.91 25.89
C LYS A 3 12.35 29.91 25.29
N TYR A 4 13.06 28.78 25.28
CA TYR A 4 14.46 28.72 24.77
C TYR A 4 14.65 27.79 23.55
N LEU A 5 13.58 27.24 22.98
CA LEU A 5 13.66 26.37 21.79
C LEU A 5 13.55 27.15 20.46
N SER A 6 13.29 28.46 20.53
CA SER A 6 13.09 29.31 19.34
C SER A 6 14.33 30.08 18.87
N LEU A 7 15.49 29.94 19.55
CA LEU A 7 16.67 30.77 19.25
C LEU A 7 17.85 30.01 18.63
N LEU A 8 17.69 28.71 18.34
CA LEU A 8 18.77 27.89 17.77
C LEU A 8 18.59 27.51 16.28
N LEU A 9 17.54 28.04 15.63
CA LEU A 9 17.25 27.75 14.21
C LEU A 9 17.66 28.87 13.23
N ALA A 10 18.39 29.88 13.68
CA ALA A 10 18.68 31.06 12.88
C ALA A 10 20.17 31.26 12.53
N LEU A 11 21.03 30.25 12.71
CA LEU A 11 22.49 30.48 12.51
C LEU A 11 23.20 29.49 11.54
N CYS A 12 22.52 28.87 10.59
CA CYS A 12 23.18 27.99 9.61
C CYS A 12 22.80 28.30 8.15
N LEU A 13 22.71 29.57 7.80
CA LEU A 13 22.42 29.97 6.41
C LEU A 13 23.39 31.08 5.98
N THR A 14 24.69 30.77 5.89
CA THR A 14 25.61 31.53 5.02
C THR A 14 26.88 30.71 4.77
N LEU A 15 27.24 30.56 3.55
CA LEU A 15 28.49 30.19 2.87
C LEU A 15 28.38 28.92 2.04
N SER A 16 28.23 29.14 0.73
CA SER A 16 29.21 28.73 -0.28
C SER A 16 28.68 29.01 -1.67
N LEU A 17 28.94 30.21 -2.18
CA LEU A 17 29.07 30.45 -3.62
C LEU A 17 30.59 30.43 -3.91
N ALA A 18 30.99 29.69 -4.92
CA ALA A 18 32.01 29.94 -5.89
C ALA A 18 32.68 28.64 -6.36
N ALA A 19 32.52 28.27 -7.61
CA ALA A 19 33.55 28.37 -8.60
C ALA A 19 33.04 27.98 -9.98
N CYS A 20 32.94 29.01 -10.82
CA CYS A 20 32.94 28.94 -12.26
C CYS A 20 34.37 28.58 -12.76
N GLY A 21 34.48 27.85 -13.87
CA GLY A 21 35.76 27.67 -14.56
C GLY A 21 35.57 27.01 -15.94
N SER A 22 35.49 27.85 -16.95
CA SER A 22 35.43 27.56 -18.39
C SER A 22 36.69 26.88 -18.94
N LYS A 23 36.67 26.08 -19.98
CA LYS A 23 36.94 26.51 -21.37
C LYS A 23 37.05 25.33 -22.33
N ALA A 24 36.56 25.62 -23.52
CA ALA A 24 36.59 24.87 -24.75
C ALA A 24 38.00 24.62 -25.29
N ASP A 25 38.18 23.58 -26.15
CA ASP A 25 38.59 23.70 -27.52
C ASP A 25 38.55 22.33 -28.25
N THR A 26 37.83 22.32 -29.30
CA THR A 26 37.99 21.90 -30.70
C THR A 26 39.05 20.83 -31.05
N SER A 27 38.69 19.69 -31.63
CA SER A 27 38.94 19.38 -33.06
C SER A 27 38.42 18.02 -33.47
N ALA A 28 37.90 18.01 -34.67
CA ALA A 28 37.34 16.93 -35.44
C ALA A 28 38.32 15.77 -35.75
N ASN A 29 37.82 14.54 -35.83
CA ASN A 29 37.93 13.77 -37.07
C ASN A 29 36.97 12.58 -37.11
N ALA A 30 36.50 12.30 -38.32
CA ALA A 30 35.53 11.32 -38.73
C ALA A 30 36.07 9.88 -38.75
N ALA A 31 35.22 8.93 -38.57
CA ALA A 31 34.84 7.81 -39.43
C ALA A 31 34.47 6.54 -38.66
N ASP A 32 33.30 6.11 -39.04
CA ASP A 32 32.92 4.73 -39.33
C ASP A 32 32.60 3.74 -38.22
N GLY A 33 31.34 3.33 -38.24
CA GLY A 33 30.95 1.95 -38.29
C GLY A 33 30.63 1.24 -36.97
N SER A 34 29.42 1.06 -36.81
CA SER A 34 28.72 -0.02 -36.12
C SER A 34 27.89 0.42 -34.90
N GLN A 35 26.67 0.79 -35.24
CA GLN A 35 25.61 0.92 -34.23
C GLN A 35 25.22 -0.49 -33.76
N THR A 36 25.77 -0.91 -32.65
CA THR A 36 25.12 -1.92 -31.80
C THR A 36 24.13 -1.16 -30.95
N GLN A 37 22.86 -1.20 -31.32
CA GLN A 37 21.79 -0.77 -30.41
C GLN A 37 21.76 -1.74 -29.22
N ASP A 38 22.45 -1.37 -28.17
CA ASP A 38 22.15 -1.87 -26.83
C ASP A 38 20.77 -1.31 -26.45
N ASN A 39 19.76 -2.15 -26.62
CA ASN A 39 18.47 -1.94 -25.96
C ASN A 39 18.67 -2.18 -24.46
N ALA A 40 19.22 -1.19 -23.77
CA ALA A 40 19.06 -1.11 -22.33
C ALA A 40 17.55 -0.96 -22.06
N PRO A 41 16.96 -1.75 -21.15
CA PRO A 41 15.59 -1.51 -20.72
C PRO A 41 15.54 -0.09 -20.16
N THR A 42 14.68 0.73 -20.75
CA THR A 42 14.36 2.04 -20.19
C THR A 42 13.70 1.78 -18.85
N GLU A 43 14.47 1.85 -17.76
CA GLU A 43 13.90 1.93 -16.42
C GLU A 43 12.96 3.13 -16.41
N ALA A 44 11.67 2.85 -16.24
CA ALA A 44 10.71 3.89 -15.93
C ALA A 44 11.22 4.62 -14.67
N PRO A 45 11.10 5.97 -14.60
CA PRO A 45 11.58 6.69 -13.43
C PRO A 45 10.94 6.10 -12.18
N ALA A 46 11.74 5.51 -11.32
CA ALA A 46 11.28 4.99 -10.05
C ALA A 46 10.66 6.16 -9.28
N GLY A 47 9.37 6.08 -8.97
CA GLY A 47 8.70 7.05 -8.12
C GLY A 47 9.36 7.13 -6.75
N GLU A 48 8.98 8.10 -5.93
CA GLU A 48 9.45 8.16 -4.54
C GLU A 48 9.07 6.85 -3.81
N PRO A 49 9.93 6.37 -2.88
CA PRO A 49 9.62 5.17 -2.09
C PRO A 49 8.31 5.34 -1.32
N VAL A 50 7.42 4.36 -1.43
CA VAL A 50 6.12 4.34 -0.76
C VAL A 50 6.01 3.03 0.04
N GLU A 51 5.61 3.12 1.31
CA GLU A 51 5.18 1.97 2.09
C GLU A 51 3.65 1.88 2.07
N LEU A 52 3.12 0.70 1.81
CA LEU A 52 1.69 0.40 1.82
C LEU A 52 1.40 -0.60 2.93
N ILE A 53 0.66 -0.17 3.96
CA ILE A 53 0.29 -0.98 5.11
C ILE A 53 -1.06 -1.63 4.87
N VAL A 54 -1.06 -2.96 4.75
CA VAL A 54 -2.25 -3.73 4.42
C VAL A 54 -2.65 -4.64 5.57
N PHE A 55 -3.85 -4.46 6.09
CA PHE A 55 -4.46 -5.35 7.07
C PHE A 55 -5.33 -6.36 6.32
N ALA A 56 -5.04 -7.65 6.46
CA ALA A 56 -5.76 -8.70 5.75
C ALA A 56 -6.15 -9.86 6.66
N ALA A 57 -7.35 -10.40 6.43
CA ALA A 57 -7.81 -11.56 7.17
C ALA A 57 -6.85 -12.74 7.02
N ALA A 58 -6.48 -13.39 8.12
CA ALA A 58 -5.47 -14.45 8.16
C ALA A 58 -5.77 -15.65 7.23
N SER A 59 -7.04 -15.89 6.89
CA SER A 59 -7.41 -16.93 5.92
C SER A 59 -6.92 -16.69 4.49
N MET A 60 -6.47 -15.47 4.19
CA MET A 60 -5.99 -15.05 2.87
C MET A 60 -4.46 -14.95 2.79
N THR A 61 -3.74 -15.27 3.86
CA THR A 61 -2.28 -15.05 3.99
C THR A 61 -1.50 -15.58 2.79
N GLU A 62 -1.74 -16.81 2.36
CA GLU A 62 -1.00 -17.44 1.27
C GLU A 62 -1.20 -16.71 -0.06
N THR A 63 -2.46 -16.45 -0.43
CA THR A 63 -2.79 -15.79 -1.69
C THR A 63 -2.30 -14.34 -1.74
N ILE A 64 -2.45 -13.62 -0.62
CA ILE A 64 -2.07 -12.21 -0.54
C ILE A 64 -0.54 -12.05 -0.57
N ASN A 65 0.24 -12.97 0.02
CA ASN A 65 1.69 -12.95 -0.12
C ASN A 65 2.15 -13.14 -1.57
N GLN A 66 1.48 -14.00 -2.34
CA GLN A 66 1.77 -14.14 -3.77
C GLN A 66 1.45 -12.85 -4.55
N LEU A 67 0.35 -12.18 -4.21
CA LEU A 67 0.01 -10.88 -4.81
C LEU A 67 1.02 -9.81 -4.47
N LYS A 68 1.57 -9.79 -3.26
CA LYS A 68 2.65 -8.87 -2.87
C LYS A 68 3.84 -8.98 -3.81
N GLU A 69 4.35 -10.19 -4.00
CA GLU A 69 5.51 -10.42 -4.86
C GLU A 69 5.28 -9.90 -6.28
N MET A 70 4.09 -10.17 -6.84
CA MET A 70 3.72 -9.69 -8.18
C MET A 70 3.57 -8.16 -8.22
N TYR A 71 3.01 -7.56 -7.17
CA TYR A 71 2.78 -6.12 -7.12
C TYR A 71 4.09 -5.35 -6.99
N GLU A 72 4.99 -5.75 -6.08
CA GLU A 72 6.29 -5.13 -5.87
C GLU A 72 7.22 -5.28 -7.09
N GLN A 73 7.14 -6.40 -7.82
CA GLN A 73 7.87 -6.57 -9.09
C GLN A 73 7.45 -5.55 -10.15
N ASN A 74 6.17 -5.19 -10.19
CA ASN A 74 5.65 -4.21 -11.14
C ASN A 74 5.72 -2.76 -10.63
N ASN A 75 5.96 -2.58 -9.32
CA ASN A 75 6.02 -1.27 -8.66
C ASN A 75 7.25 -1.23 -7.74
N PRO A 76 8.47 -1.12 -8.27
CA PRO A 76 9.69 -1.27 -7.50
C PRO A 76 9.92 -0.17 -6.44
N ASN A 77 9.18 0.92 -6.52
CA ASN A 77 9.17 1.98 -5.51
C ASN A 77 8.20 1.73 -4.35
N VAL A 78 7.39 0.66 -4.40
CA VAL A 78 6.40 0.34 -3.37
C VAL A 78 6.86 -0.85 -2.54
N THR A 79 6.80 -0.72 -1.22
CA THR A 79 6.99 -1.83 -0.27
C THR A 79 5.67 -2.11 0.42
N VAL A 80 5.19 -3.34 0.37
CA VAL A 80 3.94 -3.74 1.02
C VAL A 80 4.23 -4.42 2.35
N THR A 81 3.68 -3.89 3.43
CA THR A 81 3.76 -4.47 4.77
C THR A 81 2.41 -5.02 5.18
N TYR A 82 2.36 -6.28 5.61
CA TYR A 82 1.12 -6.95 6.01
C TYR A 82 0.97 -7.11 7.51
N ASN A 83 -0.26 -6.92 7.98
CA ASN A 83 -0.73 -7.36 9.28
C ASN A 83 -1.84 -8.39 9.08
N PHE A 84 -1.59 -9.65 9.45
CA PHE A 84 -2.54 -10.75 9.32
C PHE A 84 -3.12 -11.14 10.67
N ASP A 85 -4.44 -11.02 10.82
CA ASP A 85 -5.18 -11.55 11.99
C ASP A 85 -6.65 -11.81 11.57
N SER A 86 -7.50 -12.17 12.52
CA SER A 86 -8.94 -12.21 12.26
C SER A 86 -9.45 -10.80 11.93
N SER A 87 -10.41 -10.70 10.98
CA SER A 87 -10.95 -9.40 10.57
C SER A 87 -11.49 -8.57 11.77
N GLY A 88 -12.00 -9.25 12.82
CA GLY A 88 -12.48 -8.57 14.02
C GLY A 88 -11.36 -7.91 14.84
N LYS A 89 -10.20 -8.58 14.99
CA LYS A 89 -9.06 -8.00 15.69
C LYS A 89 -8.41 -6.87 14.90
N LEU A 90 -8.32 -7.02 13.58
CA LEU A 90 -7.83 -5.97 12.68
C LEU A 90 -8.72 -4.72 12.77
N LEU A 91 -10.05 -4.89 12.76
CA LEU A 91 -10.98 -3.80 13.00
C LEU A 91 -10.72 -3.11 14.34
N THR A 92 -10.47 -3.88 15.41
CA THR A 92 -10.16 -3.29 16.72
C THR A 92 -8.90 -2.44 16.66
N GLN A 93 -7.84 -2.91 16.03
CA GLN A 93 -6.60 -2.15 15.87
C GLN A 93 -6.81 -0.85 15.08
N ILE A 94 -7.59 -0.89 14.00
CA ILE A 94 -7.94 0.30 13.21
C ILE A 94 -8.72 1.30 14.07
N LYS A 95 -9.68 0.84 14.86
CA LYS A 95 -10.44 1.68 15.81
C LYS A 95 -9.57 2.31 16.88
N GLU A 96 -8.49 1.64 17.27
CA GLU A 96 -7.49 2.12 18.23
C GLU A 96 -6.46 3.05 17.60
N GLY A 97 -6.57 3.31 16.30
CA GLY A 97 -5.74 4.26 15.58
C GLY A 97 -4.48 3.66 14.95
N ALA A 98 -4.46 2.35 14.69
CA ALA A 98 -3.38 1.74 13.92
C ALA A 98 -3.40 2.24 12.47
N ASP A 99 -2.22 2.55 11.93
CA ASP A 99 -2.07 2.94 10.53
C ASP A 99 -2.44 1.76 9.62
N CYS A 100 -3.33 2.01 8.67
CA CYS A 100 -3.83 1.02 7.73
C CYS A 100 -4.28 1.72 6.44
N ASP A 101 -3.56 1.48 5.34
CA ASP A 101 -3.89 2.04 4.04
C ASP A 101 -4.94 1.21 3.32
N LEU A 102 -4.91 -0.12 3.50
CA LEU A 102 -5.85 -1.04 2.88
C LEU A 102 -6.29 -2.12 3.87
N PHE A 103 -7.60 -2.28 4.06
CA PHE A 103 -8.18 -3.34 4.87
C PHE A 103 -8.93 -4.35 4.02
N ILE A 104 -8.52 -5.63 4.08
CA ILE A 104 -9.14 -6.75 3.37
C ILE A 104 -9.82 -7.68 4.39
N SER A 105 -11.11 -7.51 4.55
CA SER A 105 -11.94 -8.28 5.48
C SER A 105 -12.47 -9.55 4.84
N ALA A 106 -12.51 -10.65 5.59
CA ALA A 106 -13.16 -11.90 5.15
C ALA A 106 -14.70 -11.85 5.23
N ALA A 107 -15.27 -10.79 5.81
CA ALA A 107 -16.72 -10.66 5.94
C ALA A 107 -17.17 -9.19 5.89
N PRO A 108 -18.37 -8.91 5.35
CA PRO A 108 -18.89 -7.55 5.22
C PRO A 108 -19.16 -6.88 6.57
N LYS A 109 -19.36 -7.64 7.65
CA LYS A 109 -19.66 -7.11 8.98
C LYS A 109 -18.63 -6.08 9.48
N GLN A 110 -17.35 -6.38 9.33
CA GLN A 110 -16.27 -5.49 9.77
C GLN A 110 -16.17 -4.23 8.91
N MET A 111 -16.41 -4.37 7.62
CA MET A 111 -16.48 -3.23 6.72
C MET A 111 -17.68 -2.33 7.05
N ASN A 112 -18.85 -2.92 7.28
CA ASN A 112 -20.06 -2.18 7.66
C ASN A 112 -19.85 -1.35 8.94
N ALA A 113 -19.13 -1.90 9.92
CA ALA A 113 -18.88 -1.25 11.20
C ALA A 113 -18.01 0.01 11.12
N MET A 114 -17.38 0.28 9.97
CA MET A 114 -16.53 1.46 9.72
C MET A 114 -17.07 2.36 8.59
N ASP A 115 -18.17 1.97 7.98
CA ASP A 115 -18.69 2.63 6.80
C ASP A 115 -19.60 3.81 7.19
N GLY A 116 -19.13 5.02 6.92
CA GLY A 116 -19.85 6.26 7.25
C GLY A 116 -21.24 6.35 6.63
N SER A 117 -21.47 5.70 5.47
CA SER A 117 -22.79 5.65 4.84
C SER A 117 -23.84 4.86 5.65
N LEU A 118 -23.38 4.06 6.62
CA LEU A 118 -24.22 3.24 7.49
C LEU A 118 -24.37 3.84 8.90
N ILE A 119 -23.94 5.07 9.14
CA ILE A 119 -24.17 5.79 10.39
C ILE A 119 -25.70 5.92 10.60
N GLY A 120 -26.14 5.52 11.80
CA GLY A 120 -27.57 5.47 12.14
C GLY A 120 -28.20 4.07 12.02
N ASP A 121 -27.54 3.13 11.35
CA ASP A 121 -27.90 1.71 11.38
C ASP A 121 -27.18 1.01 12.54
N ALA A 122 -27.86 0.88 13.68
CA ALA A 122 -27.29 0.31 14.90
C ALA A 122 -26.87 -1.17 14.79
N GLU A 123 -27.36 -1.90 13.78
CA GLU A 123 -26.97 -3.30 13.55
C GLU A 123 -25.69 -3.39 12.74
N LYS A 124 -25.48 -2.47 11.79
CA LYS A 124 -24.34 -2.50 10.86
C LYS A 124 -23.17 -1.65 11.36
N ASN A 125 -23.46 -0.43 11.80
CA ASN A 125 -22.43 0.51 12.31
C ASN A 125 -22.84 1.04 13.71
N PRO A 126 -22.76 0.20 14.75
CA PRO A 126 -23.25 0.53 16.10
C PRO A 126 -22.47 1.67 16.77
N ASP A 127 -21.22 1.86 16.37
CA ASP A 127 -20.34 2.89 16.95
C ASP A 127 -20.37 4.21 16.16
N GLY A 128 -21.09 4.25 15.03
CA GLY A 128 -21.21 5.44 14.19
C GLY A 128 -19.86 5.88 13.57
N LEU A 129 -19.03 4.92 13.17
CA LEU A 129 -17.69 5.20 12.65
C LEU A 129 -17.74 5.55 11.16
N ASP A 130 -16.82 6.44 10.74
CA ASP A 130 -16.55 6.80 9.36
C ASP A 130 -15.04 6.73 9.13
N LEU A 131 -14.53 5.53 8.87
CA LEU A 131 -13.10 5.25 8.72
C LEU A 131 -12.75 4.73 7.32
N ILE A 132 -13.72 4.62 6.42
CA ILE A 132 -13.53 4.20 5.04
C ILE A 132 -13.56 5.44 4.14
N VAL A 133 -12.53 5.61 3.32
CA VAL A 133 -12.54 6.68 2.30
C VAL A 133 -13.77 6.49 1.40
N THR A 134 -14.53 7.55 1.22
CA THR A 134 -15.76 7.54 0.43
C THR A 134 -15.52 6.90 -0.95
N ASP A 135 -16.43 6.01 -1.35
CA ASP A 135 -16.40 5.27 -2.61
C ASP A 135 -15.20 4.31 -2.84
N SER A 136 -14.37 4.09 -1.81
CA SER A 136 -13.23 3.17 -1.91
C SER A 136 -13.58 1.71 -1.58
N ARG A 137 -14.75 1.45 -1.00
CA ARG A 137 -15.18 0.10 -0.63
C ARG A 137 -15.57 -0.72 -1.85
N VAL A 138 -15.00 -1.93 -1.94
CA VAL A 138 -15.26 -2.89 -3.02
C VAL A 138 -15.58 -4.26 -2.45
N ASP A 139 -16.62 -4.91 -2.97
CA ASP A 139 -16.87 -6.34 -2.74
C ASP A 139 -16.02 -7.14 -3.73
N LEU A 140 -14.84 -7.59 -3.27
CA LEU A 140 -13.80 -8.16 -4.11
C LEU A 140 -14.12 -9.58 -4.58
N LEU A 141 -14.60 -10.44 -3.67
CA LEU A 141 -14.84 -11.86 -3.90
C LEU A 141 -16.09 -12.33 -3.16
N GLU A 142 -16.77 -13.34 -3.73
CA GLU A 142 -17.85 -14.06 -3.09
C GLU A 142 -17.38 -15.46 -2.71
N ASN A 143 -17.63 -15.87 -1.45
CA ASN A 143 -17.38 -17.23 -0.99
C ASN A 143 -18.70 -17.99 -0.85
N LYS A 144 -18.74 -19.24 -1.36
CA LYS A 144 -19.92 -20.12 -1.27
C LYS A 144 -19.59 -21.31 -0.40
N VAL A 145 -20.39 -21.50 0.62
CA VAL A 145 -20.32 -22.71 1.46
C VAL A 145 -21.12 -23.83 0.80
N THR A 146 -20.48 -24.99 0.62
CA THR A 146 -21.12 -26.19 0.09
C THR A 146 -21.03 -27.32 1.11
N LEU A 147 -22.13 -28.06 1.26
CA LEU A 147 -22.14 -29.29 2.04
C LEU A 147 -21.59 -30.42 1.15
N THR A 148 -20.47 -30.99 1.54
CA THR A 148 -19.91 -32.15 0.83
C THR A 148 -20.18 -33.43 1.62
N VAL A 149 -20.73 -34.41 0.95
CA VAL A 149 -21.00 -35.75 1.54
C VAL A 149 -20.29 -36.82 0.73
N PRO A 150 -19.90 -37.96 1.34
CA PRO A 150 -19.29 -39.08 0.63
C PRO A 150 -20.19 -39.59 -0.51
N ALA A 151 -19.57 -40.08 -1.57
CA ALA A 151 -20.29 -40.70 -2.67
C ALA A 151 -21.23 -41.83 -2.16
N GLY A 152 -22.47 -41.81 -2.63
CA GLY A 152 -23.47 -42.78 -2.19
C GLY A 152 -24.12 -42.43 -0.85
N ASN A 153 -24.23 -41.15 -0.53
CA ASN A 153 -24.89 -40.60 0.68
C ASN A 153 -26.10 -41.46 1.16
N ARG A 154 -25.82 -42.44 2.01
CA ARG A 154 -26.83 -43.39 2.51
C ARG A 154 -27.74 -42.82 3.60
N LYS A 155 -27.41 -41.63 4.11
CA LYS A 155 -28.17 -40.96 5.18
C LYS A 155 -29.14 -39.94 4.66
N GLY A 156 -29.16 -39.66 3.35
CA GLY A 156 -30.12 -38.73 2.74
C GLY A 156 -29.98 -37.27 3.21
N ILE A 157 -28.75 -36.87 3.63
CA ILE A 157 -28.48 -35.49 4.08
C ILE A 157 -28.39 -34.55 2.87
#